data_3227c0230c5ae656b998dcd00111096b
#
_entry.id   3227c0230c5ae656b998dcd00111096b
#
_cell.length_a   1.000
_cell.length_b   1.000
_cell.length_c   1.000
_cell.angle_alpha   90.00
_cell.angle_beta   90.00
_cell.angle_gamma   90.00
#
_symmetry.space_group_name_H-M   'P 1'
#
loop_
_entity.id
_entity.type
_entity.pdbx_description
1 polymer ?
#
loop_
_entity_poly.entity_id
_entity_poly.type
_entity_poly.pdbx_seq_one_letter_code
_entity_poly.pdbx_strand_id
1 'polypeptide(L)'
;MDKRGKIGEYYGYKIKGSEEGTVWGDGIYTDDSNIAKAAVLEGKCKLGEEKVICIKIIEGKSSYSSCSKNGISSISYGYWDGSYIIN
;
A
#
# COMPACT_ATOMS: atom_id res chain seq x y z
N MET A 1 -1.45 1.38 10.62
CA MET A 1 -2.73 0.67 10.35
C MET A 1 -2.98 -0.36 11.44
N ASP A 2 -4.21 -0.47 11.88
CA ASP A 2 -4.60 -1.38 12.97
C ASP A 2 -5.53 -2.52 12.52
N LYS A 3 -5.45 -2.89 11.24
CA LYS A 3 -6.28 -3.94 10.65
C LYS A 3 -5.60 -5.30 10.56
N ARG A 4 -4.43 -5.42 11.17
CA ARG A 4 -3.69 -6.68 11.17
C ARG A 4 -4.55 -7.79 11.80
N GLY A 5 -4.55 -8.97 11.18
CA GLY A 5 -5.37 -10.08 11.61
C GLY A 5 -6.76 -10.12 11.00
N LYS A 6 -7.17 -9.05 10.31
CA LYS A 6 -8.45 -8.98 9.60
C LYS A 6 -8.33 -9.55 8.17
N ILE A 7 -7.63 -10.65 8.03
CA ILE A 7 -7.29 -11.24 6.74
C ILE A 7 -8.56 -11.55 5.92
N GLY A 8 -8.54 -11.12 4.67
CA GLY A 8 -9.66 -11.29 3.74
C GLY A 8 -10.69 -10.17 3.79
N GLU A 9 -10.59 -9.24 4.74
CA GLU A 9 -11.53 -8.13 4.83
C GLU A 9 -11.09 -6.98 3.93
N TYR A 10 -12.07 -6.23 3.45
CA TYR A 10 -11.87 -5.07 2.58
C TYR A 10 -12.20 -3.80 3.34
N TYR A 11 -11.41 -2.76 3.11
CA TYR A 11 -11.62 -1.45 3.72
C TYR A 11 -11.45 -0.36 2.68
N GLY A 12 -12.33 0.64 2.70
CA GLY A 12 -12.24 1.79 1.83
C GLY A 12 -11.69 2.98 2.60
N TYR A 13 -10.77 3.72 1.98
CA TYR A 13 -10.20 4.94 2.56
C TYR A 13 -10.27 6.06 1.54
N LYS A 14 -10.77 7.22 1.96
CA LYS A 14 -10.69 8.42 1.13
C LYS A 14 -9.30 9.00 1.33
N ILE A 15 -8.54 9.07 0.24
CA ILE A 15 -7.16 9.56 0.27
C ILE A 15 -6.96 10.65 -0.76
N LYS A 16 -5.91 11.42 -0.60
CA LYS A 16 -5.40 12.33 -1.60
C LYS A 16 -4.04 11.83 -2.01
N GLY A 17 -3.87 11.52 -3.29
CA GLY A 17 -2.63 10.95 -3.81
C GLY A 17 -1.42 11.77 -3.39
N SER A 18 -0.39 11.12 -2.85
CA SER A 18 0.76 11.76 -2.25
C SER A 18 2.04 11.02 -2.61
N GLU A 19 3.15 11.76 -2.64
CA GLU A 19 4.49 11.18 -2.73
C GLU A 19 5.18 11.17 -1.38
N GLU A 20 4.52 11.62 -0.33
CA GLU A 20 5.06 11.64 1.03
C GLU A 20 4.84 10.31 1.74
N GLY A 21 5.64 10.07 2.77
CA GLY A 21 5.58 8.83 3.52
C GLY A 21 6.41 7.73 2.90
N THR A 22 6.23 6.51 3.38
CA THR A 22 7.03 5.37 2.95
C THR A 22 6.13 4.21 2.55
N VAL A 23 6.54 3.49 1.49
CA VAL A 23 5.88 2.29 1.01
C VAL A 23 6.92 1.19 0.90
N TRP A 24 6.62 0.02 1.45
CA TRP A 24 7.44 -1.17 1.32
C TRP A 24 6.64 -2.22 0.56
N GLY A 25 7.17 -2.67 -0.58
CA GLY A 25 6.57 -3.72 -1.37
C GLY A 25 6.26 -3.33 -2.81
N ASP A 26 5.79 -4.29 -3.57
CA ASP A 26 5.41 -4.15 -4.97
C ASP A 26 4.13 -4.95 -5.20
N GLY A 27 3.01 -4.27 -5.27
CA GLY A 27 1.69 -4.88 -5.41
C GLY A 27 1.14 -5.44 -4.11
N ILE A 28 2.01 -5.97 -3.25
CA ILE A 28 1.69 -6.41 -1.89
C ILE A 28 2.54 -5.54 -0.98
N TYR A 29 1.91 -4.81 -0.09
CA TYR A 29 2.57 -3.81 0.75
C TYR A 29 2.48 -4.18 2.22
N THR A 30 3.51 -3.80 3.00
CA THR A 30 3.42 -3.92 4.46
C THR A 30 2.24 -3.09 4.96
N ASP A 31 1.61 -3.53 6.05
CA ASP A 31 0.40 -2.87 6.54
C ASP A 31 0.66 -1.49 7.15
N ASP A 32 1.92 -1.10 7.31
CA ASP A 32 2.31 0.26 7.71
C ASP A 32 2.71 1.13 6.51
N SER A 33 2.64 0.61 5.29
CA SER A 33 2.89 1.40 4.08
C SER A 33 1.82 2.47 3.90
N ASN A 34 2.24 3.67 3.47
CA ASN A 34 1.32 4.77 3.24
C ASN A 34 0.39 4.47 2.07
N ILE A 35 -0.91 4.42 2.32
CA ILE A 35 -1.91 4.03 1.32
C ILE A 35 -1.98 5.04 0.17
N ALA A 36 -1.92 6.34 0.48
CA ALA A 36 -1.99 7.37 -0.55
C ALA A 36 -0.82 7.27 -1.53
N LYS A 37 0.37 7.02 -1.02
CA LYS A 37 1.56 6.84 -1.84
C LYS A 37 1.52 5.53 -2.63
N ALA A 38 1.08 4.45 -2.00
CA ALA A 38 0.93 3.16 -2.67
C ALA A 38 -0.09 3.24 -3.82
N ALA A 39 -1.17 3.99 -3.63
CA ALA A 39 -2.18 4.18 -4.67
C ALA A 39 -1.60 4.91 -5.89
N VAL A 40 -0.76 5.92 -5.68
CA VAL A 40 -0.09 6.62 -6.77
C VAL A 40 0.90 5.68 -7.46
N LEU A 41 1.66 4.92 -6.69
CA LEU A 41 2.61 3.95 -7.23
C LEU A 41 1.93 2.97 -8.18
N GLU A 42 0.75 2.47 -7.81
CA GLU A 42 0.01 1.52 -8.66
C GLU A 42 -0.78 2.17 -9.79
N GLY A 43 -0.82 3.49 -9.87
CA GLY A 43 -1.60 4.18 -10.89
C GLY A 43 -3.09 4.21 -10.59
N LYS A 44 -3.51 3.91 -9.37
CA LYS A 44 -4.93 3.96 -8.98
C LYS A 44 -5.38 5.36 -8.64
N CYS A 45 -4.44 6.27 -8.41
CA CYS A 45 -4.71 7.64 -8.01
C CYS A 45 -3.58 8.52 -8.52
N LYS A 46 -3.87 9.75 -8.90
CA LYS A 46 -2.85 10.71 -9.32
C LYS A 46 -2.42 11.55 -8.11
N LEU A 47 -1.22 12.12 -8.18
CA LEU A 47 -0.77 13.09 -7.17
C LEU A 47 -1.79 14.22 -7.05
N GLY A 48 -2.21 14.50 -5.82
CA GLY A 48 -3.17 15.55 -5.55
C GLY A 48 -4.63 15.20 -5.81
N GLU A 49 -4.90 14.03 -6.39
CA GLU A 49 -6.27 13.59 -6.65
C GLU A 49 -6.88 12.98 -5.40
N GLU A 50 -8.10 13.39 -5.07
CA GLU A 50 -8.86 12.73 -4.00
C GLU A 50 -9.65 11.56 -4.58
N LYS A 51 -9.56 10.42 -3.90
CA LYS A 51 -10.21 9.21 -4.37
C LYS A 51 -10.42 8.24 -3.21
N VAL A 52 -11.44 7.41 -3.30
CA VAL A 52 -11.64 6.31 -2.37
C VAL A 52 -10.87 5.11 -2.89
N ILE A 53 -9.96 4.59 -2.07
CA ILE A 53 -9.14 3.43 -2.39
C ILE A 53 -9.59 2.28 -1.51
N CYS A 54 -9.89 1.15 -2.14
CA CYS A 54 -10.25 -0.07 -1.44
C CYS A 54 -9.02 -0.96 -1.31
N ILE A 55 -8.78 -1.43 -0.10
CA ILE A 55 -7.68 -2.38 0.15
C ILE A 55 -8.24 -3.68 0.70
N LYS A 56 -7.51 -4.76 0.47
CA LYS A 56 -7.79 -6.05 1.06
C LYS A 56 -6.65 -6.41 1.99
N ILE A 57 -6.99 -6.77 3.22
CA ILE A 57 -6.01 -7.21 4.21
C ILE A 57 -5.61 -8.64 3.89
N ILE A 58 -4.31 -8.90 3.82
CA ILE A 58 -3.77 -10.23 3.58
C ILE A 58 -2.67 -10.54 4.58
N GLU A 59 -2.22 -11.79 4.58
CA GLU A 59 -1.17 -12.24 5.48
C GLU A 59 0.15 -11.50 5.20
N GLY A 60 0.98 -11.41 6.22
CA GLY A 60 2.35 -10.91 6.07
C GLY A 60 3.18 -11.83 5.18
N LYS A 61 4.31 -11.31 4.74
CA LYS A 61 5.23 -12.02 3.86
C LYS A 61 6.61 -12.09 4.48
N SER A 62 7.40 -13.06 4.04
CA SER A 62 8.79 -13.18 4.45
C SER A 62 9.71 -12.18 3.76
N SER A 63 9.27 -11.60 2.65
CA SER A 63 10.04 -10.57 1.94
C SER A 63 9.13 -9.74 1.04
N TYR A 64 9.54 -8.50 0.82
CA TYR A 64 8.83 -7.53 -0.02
C TYR A 64 9.84 -6.95 -1.01
N SER A 65 9.46 -6.91 -2.29
CA SER A 65 10.31 -6.34 -3.33
C SER A 65 10.10 -4.83 -3.43
N SER A 66 11.12 -4.12 -3.87
CA SER A 66 10.97 -2.70 -4.21
C SER A 66 10.54 -2.55 -5.67
N CYS A 67 9.95 -1.41 -5.98
CA CYS A 67 9.63 -1.06 -7.37
C CYS A 67 9.58 0.46 -7.51
N SER A 68 9.55 0.92 -8.76
CA SER A 68 9.45 2.33 -9.07
C SER A 68 8.51 2.50 -10.24
N LYS A 69 7.39 3.19 -10.05
CA LYS A 69 6.36 3.43 -11.05
C LYS A 69 5.70 4.76 -10.77
N ASN A 70 5.25 5.43 -11.83
CA ASN A 70 4.49 6.68 -11.72
C ASN A 70 5.17 7.75 -10.87
N GLY A 71 6.51 7.80 -10.93
CA GLY A 71 7.30 8.76 -10.16
C GLY A 71 7.47 8.43 -8.69
N ILE A 72 6.98 7.28 -8.25
CA ILE A 72 7.04 6.84 -6.85
C ILE A 72 7.93 5.61 -6.77
N SER A 73 8.76 5.55 -5.72
CA SER A 73 9.59 4.38 -5.43
C SER A 73 9.19 3.77 -4.11
N SER A 74 9.13 2.44 -4.06
CA SER A 74 8.96 1.71 -2.81
C SER A 74 10.30 1.14 -2.35
N ILE A 75 10.31 0.60 -1.14
CA ILE A 75 11.50 0.06 -0.50
C ILE A 75 11.30 -1.44 -0.32
N SER A 76 12.35 -2.21 -0.54
CA SER A 76 12.33 -3.64 -0.21
C SER A 76 12.40 -3.82 1.31
N TYR A 77 11.83 -4.92 1.78
CA TYR A 77 11.85 -5.23 3.19
C TYR A 77 11.86 -6.74 3.39
N GLY A 78 12.32 -7.18 4.54
CA GLY A 78 12.27 -8.58 4.92
C GLY A 78 10.91 -8.97 5.48
N TYR A 79 10.90 -9.76 6.53
CA TYR A 79 9.65 -10.23 7.14
C TYR A 79 8.83 -9.11 7.77
N TRP A 80 7.52 -9.14 7.54
CA TRP A 80 6.56 -8.26 8.20
C TRP A 80 5.26 -9.02 8.45
N ASP A 81 4.58 -8.73 9.56
CA ASP A 81 3.47 -9.53 10.07
C ASP A 81 2.14 -9.32 9.36
N GLY A 82 1.98 -8.29 8.59
CA GLY A 82 0.71 -8.01 7.92
C GLY A 82 0.91 -7.23 6.65
N SER A 83 0.01 -7.44 5.70
CA SER A 83 0.09 -6.82 4.37
C SER A 83 -1.28 -6.38 3.89
N TYR A 84 -1.30 -5.55 2.84
CA TYR A 84 -2.52 -5.28 2.09
C TYR A 84 -2.21 -5.22 0.61
N ILE A 85 -3.26 -5.42 -0.19
CA ILE A 85 -3.23 -5.15 -1.62
C ILE A 85 -4.27 -4.08 -1.92
N ILE A 86 -4.06 -3.32 -2.99
CA ILE A 86 -5.03 -2.35 -3.47
C ILE A 86 -5.91 -3.07 -4.47
N ASN A 87 -7.19 -3.02 -4.19
CA ASN A 87 -8.18 -3.73 -5.00
C ASN A 87 -8.64 -2.89 -6.19
#